data_6154bbc2f6770c9d223c4094d5e3238a
#
_entry.id   6154bbc2f6770c9d223c4094d5e3238a
#
_cell.length_a   1.000
_cell.length_b   1.000
_cell.length_c   1.000
_cell.angle_alpha   90.00
_cell.angle_beta   90.00
_cell.angle_gamma   90.00
#
_symmetry.space_group_name_H-M   'P 1'
#
loop_
_entity.id
_entity.type
_entity.pdbx_description
1 polymer ?
#
loop_
_entity_poly.entity_id
_entity_poly.type
_entity_poly.pdbx_seq_one_letter_code
_entity_poly.pdbx_strand_id
1 'polypeptide(L)'
;MVTAVTDLRSDRRRRLLDRYRCDTAYDSLEIMIEKANDVDAVAVFSGAPDHARHARMCMERGWHVVSACPTCLTLEEAAMLREVKEKTGRKYMMAETSWYRQECIFARNLYRAGG
;
A
#
# COMPACT_ATOMS: atom_id res chain seq x y z
N MET A 1 -13.22 -7.13 -3.14
CA MET A 1 -12.72 -8.50 -3.45
C MET A 1 -11.26 -8.39 -3.88
N VAL A 2 -10.38 -9.32 -3.49
CA VAL A 2 -9.01 -9.38 -4.01
C VAL A 2 -9.06 -10.05 -5.37
N THR A 3 -8.61 -9.36 -6.41
CA THR A 3 -8.64 -9.84 -7.80
C THR A 3 -7.32 -10.41 -8.27
N ALA A 4 -6.20 -9.94 -7.69
CA ALA A 4 -4.86 -10.41 -8.02
C ALA A 4 -3.92 -10.27 -6.83
N VAL A 5 -2.86 -11.05 -6.82
CA VAL A 5 -1.79 -10.99 -5.82
C VAL A 5 -0.41 -10.99 -6.51
N THR A 6 0.57 -10.41 -5.86
CA THR A 6 1.97 -10.47 -6.30
C THR A 6 2.92 -10.63 -5.12
N ASP A 7 3.94 -11.41 -5.28
CA ASP A 7 5.08 -11.56 -4.36
C ASP A 7 6.24 -12.18 -5.15
N LEU A 8 7.48 -11.83 -4.84
CA LEU A 8 8.65 -12.43 -5.48
C LEU A 8 8.81 -13.93 -5.14
N ARG A 9 8.27 -14.33 -3.99
CA ARG A 9 8.32 -15.71 -3.51
C ARG A 9 7.09 -16.50 -3.95
N SER A 10 7.29 -17.58 -4.67
CA SER A 10 6.21 -18.46 -5.16
C SER A 10 5.39 -19.12 -4.04
N ASP A 11 6.03 -19.47 -2.91
CA ASP A 11 5.35 -20.06 -1.76
C ASP A 11 4.38 -19.05 -1.10
N ARG A 12 4.76 -17.76 -1.03
CA ARG A 12 3.89 -16.69 -0.55
C ARG A 12 2.74 -16.41 -1.51
N ARG A 13 3.01 -16.34 -2.81
CA ARG A 13 1.93 -16.18 -3.81
C ARG A 13 0.86 -17.25 -3.66
N ARG A 14 1.27 -18.53 -3.54
CA ARG A 14 0.32 -19.64 -3.34
C ARG A 14 -0.54 -19.43 -2.10
N ARG A 15 0.07 -19.09 -0.96
CA ARG A 15 -0.66 -18.80 0.28
C ARG A 15 -1.63 -17.63 0.15
N LEU A 16 -1.28 -16.59 -0.60
CA LEU A 16 -2.15 -15.45 -0.85
C LEU A 16 -3.34 -15.83 -1.74
N LEU A 17 -3.11 -16.62 -2.80
CA LEU A 17 -4.18 -17.17 -3.65
C LEU A 17 -5.20 -17.95 -2.81
N ASP A 18 -4.72 -18.88 -2.00
CA ASP A 18 -5.55 -19.72 -1.13
C ASP A 18 -6.31 -18.86 -0.10
N ARG A 19 -5.61 -17.92 0.56
CA ARG A 19 -6.17 -17.08 1.62
C ARG A 19 -7.28 -16.17 1.13
N TYR A 20 -7.11 -15.57 -0.04
CA TYR A 20 -8.03 -14.58 -0.60
C TYR A 20 -8.97 -15.16 -1.66
N ARG A 21 -8.86 -16.46 -1.94
CA ARG A 21 -9.64 -17.15 -2.96
C ARG A 21 -9.57 -16.42 -4.31
N CYS A 22 -8.35 -16.10 -4.71
CA CYS A 22 -8.01 -15.39 -5.92
C CYS A 22 -7.26 -16.33 -6.87
N ASP A 23 -7.55 -16.28 -8.13
CA ASP A 23 -6.97 -17.19 -9.13
C ASP A 23 -5.80 -16.56 -9.92
N THR A 24 -5.51 -15.28 -9.69
CA THR A 24 -4.51 -14.55 -10.46
C THR A 24 -3.32 -14.16 -9.58
N ALA A 25 -2.12 -14.57 -10.00
CA ALA A 25 -0.87 -14.21 -9.33
C ALA A 25 0.18 -13.77 -10.34
N TYR A 26 0.98 -12.79 -9.94
CA TYR A 26 2.09 -12.25 -10.73
C TYR A 26 3.42 -12.43 -9.99
N ASP A 27 4.50 -12.66 -10.73
CA ASP A 27 5.83 -12.90 -10.17
C ASP A 27 6.48 -11.62 -9.62
N SER A 28 6.06 -10.46 -10.10
CA SER A 28 6.50 -9.15 -9.61
C SER A 28 5.41 -8.10 -9.78
N LEU A 29 5.60 -6.94 -9.11
CA LEU A 29 4.72 -5.79 -9.26
C LEU A 29 4.76 -5.23 -10.68
N GLU A 30 5.93 -5.23 -11.31
CA GLU A 30 6.11 -4.74 -12.68
C GLU A 30 5.26 -5.54 -13.66
N ILE A 31 5.30 -6.86 -13.56
CA ILE A 31 4.46 -7.75 -14.39
C ILE A 31 2.98 -7.53 -14.10
N MET A 32 2.61 -7.34 -12.83
CA MET A 32 1.23 -7.03 -12.45
C MET A 32 0.76 -5.71 -13.08
N ILE A 33 1.58 -4.66 -13.02
CA ILE A 33 1.27 -3.35 -13.61
C ILE A 33 1.05 -3.45 -15.12
N GLU A 34 1.85 -4.25 -15.79
CA GLU A 34 1.74 -4.45 -17.24
C GLU A 34 0.46 -5.20 -17.64
N LYS A 35 0.11 -6.26 -16.88
CA LYS A 35 -0.87 -7.25 -17.31
C LYS A 35 -2.24 -7.15 -16.63
N ALA A 36 -2.33 -6.59 -15.42
CA ALA A 36 -3.58 -6.54 -14.70
C ALA A 36 -4.49 -5.40 -15.22
N ASN A 37 -5.76 -5.74 -15.50
CA ASN A 37 -6.72 -4.77 -16.02
C ASN A 37 -7.82 -4.42 -15.01
N ASP A 38 -8.22 -5.34 -14.15
CA ASP A 38 -9.36 -5.18 -13.23
C ASP A 38 -8.87 -4.88 -11.80
N VAL A 39 -8.08 -3.81 -11.65
CA VAL A 39 -7.55 -3.38 -10.36
C VAL A 39 -7.86 -1.91 -10.13
N ASP A 40 -8.65 -1.63 -9.10
CA ASP A 40 -8.96 -0.26 -8.66
C ASP A 40 -7.96 0.27 -7.63
N ALA A 41 -7.49 -0.63 -6.75
CA ALA A 41 -6.63 -0.29 -5.63
C ALA A 41 -5.65 -1.40 -5.28
N VAL A 42 -4.48 -1.03 -4.76
CA VAL A 42 -3.42 -1.97 -4.36
C VAL A 42 -3.04 -1.76 -2.91
N ALA A 43 -2.87 -2.87 -2.20
CA ALA A 43 -2.26 -2.89 -0.87
C ALA A 43 -0.77 -3.25 -1.00
N VAL A 44 0.12 -2.30 -0.68
CA VAL A 44 1.57 -2.44 -0.77
C VAL A 44 2.13 -2.85 0.59
N PHE A 45 2.59 -4.09 0.70
CA PHE A 45 3.20 -4.68 1.89
C PHE A 45 4.60 -5.25 1.56
N SER A 46 5.32 -4.62 0.67
CA SER A 46 6.71 -4.93 0.35
C SER A 46 7.67 -4.53 1.47
N GLY A 47 8.97 -4.63 1.25
CA GLY A 47 9.96 -4.08 2.18
C GLY A 47 9.89 -2.54 2.26
N ALA A 48 10.16 -1.99 3.44
CA ALA A 48 10.11 -0.54 3.68
C ALA A 48 10.85 0.32 2.64
N PRO A 49 12.06 -0.07 2.15
CA PRO A 49 12.76 0.70 1.12
C PRO A 49 12.02 0.78 -0.22
N ASP A 50 11.11 -0.13 -0.48
CA ASP A 50 10.36 -0.18 -1.75
C ASP A 50 8.98 0.49 -1.67
N HIS A 51 8.48 0.85 -0.49
CA HIS A 51 7.12 1.35 -0.34
C HIS A 51 6.83 2.56 -1.24
N ALA A 52 7.69 3.59 -1.19
CA ALA A 52 7.49 4.80 -1.97
C ALA A 52 7.54 4.54 -3.48
N ARG A 53 8.53 3.76 -3.93
CA ARG A 53 8.69 3.37 -5.34
C ARG A 53 7.48 2.59 -5.83
N HIS A 54 7.05 1.56 -5.11
CA HIS A 54 5.90 0.74 -5.48
C HIS A 54 4.58 1.52 -5.47
N ALA A 55 4.38 2.39 -4.46
CA ALA A 55 3.20 3.24 -4.40
C ALA A 55 3.13 4.21 -5.59
N ARG A 56 4.26 4.83 -5.96
CA ARG A 56 4.35 5.66 -7.16
C ARG A 56 3.93 4.91 -8.40
N MET A 57 4.55 3.75 -8.66
CA MET A 57 4.26 2.93 -9.84
C MET A 57 2.75 2.57 -9.93
N CYS A 58 2.14 2.20 -8.81
CA CYS A 58 0.71 1.89 -8.76
C CYS A 58 -0.16 3.12 -9.07
N MET A 59 0.16 4.29 -8.49
CA MET A 59 -0.60 5.52 -8.76
C MET A 59 -0.45 6.00 -10.20
N GLU A 60 0.74 5.90 -10.78
CA GLU A 60 1.00 6.20 -12.20
C GLU A 60 0.24 5.27 -13.14
N ARG A 61 0.03 4.00 -12.74
CA ARG A 61 -0.84 3.05 -13.46
C ARG A 61 -2.32 3.40 -13.36
N GLY A 62 -2.70 4.26 -12.43
CA GLY A 62 -4.08 4.69 -12.22
C GLY A 62 -4.79 3.99 -11.05
N TRP A 63 -4.08 3.28 -10.19
CA TRP A 63 -4.63 2.58 -9.05
C TRP A 63 -4.57 3.42 -7.78
N HIS A 64 -5.54 3.27 -6.89
CA HIS A 64 -5.47 3.77 -5.53
C HIS A 64 -4.52 2.91 -4.70
N VAL A 65 -3.88 3.49 -3.67
CA VAL A 65 -2.86 2.79 -2.90
C VAL A 65 -3.12 2.90 -1.40
N VAL A 66 -3.02 1.77 -0.71
CA VAL A 66 -2.76 1.70 0.71
C VAL A 66 -1.40 1.03 0.93
N SER A 67 -0.50 1.63 1.70
CA SER A 67 0.80 1.03 2.00
C SER A 67 0.99 0.75 3.48
N ALA A 68 1.84 -0.21 3.80
CA ALA A 68 2.32 -0.40 5.16
C ALA A 68 3.19 0.79 5.61
N CYS A 69 3.45 0.87 6.92
CA CYS A 69 4.44 1.77 7.53
C CYS A 69 5.88 1.26 7.29
N PRO A 70 6.82 2.21 7.10
CA PRO A 70 6.64 3.64 6.85
C PRO A 70 6.19 3.93 5.40
N THR A 71 5.60 5.09 5.19
CA THR A 71 5.25 5.59 3.84
C THR A 71 6.47 5.71 2.92
N CYS A 72 7.55 6.25 3.47
CA CYS A 72 8.81 6.59 2.78
C CYS A 72 9.94 6.63 3.79
N LEU A 73 11.17 6.63 3.33
CA LEU A 73 12.37 6.72 4.16
C LEU A 73 13.08 8.06 4.04
N THR A 74 12.80 8.85 2.99
CA THR A 74 13.42 10.16 2.77
C THR A 74 12.39 11.24 2.47
N LEU A 75 12.80 12.50 2.61
CA LEU A 75 11.95 13.66 2.27
C LEU A 75 11.70 13.76 0.76
N GLU A 76 12.65 13.35 -0.05
CA GLU A 76 12.54 13.31 -1.50
C GLU A 76 11.46 12.30 -1.93
N GLU A 77 11.41 11.13 -1.30
CA GLU A 77 10.35 10.15 -1.52
C GLU A 77 8.98 10.69 -1.09
N ALA A 78 8.91 11.42 0.03
CA ALA A 78 7.67 12.05 0.48
C ALA A 78 7.18 13.11 -0.53
N ALA A 79 8.08 13.95 -1.02
CA ALA A 79 7.77 14.95 -2.04
C ALA A 79 7.29 14.30 -3.35
N MET A 80 7.97 13.27 -3.81
CA MET A 80 7.61 12.50 -5.00
C MET A 80 6.22 11.86 -4.87
N LEU A 81 5.90 11.23 -3.73
CA LEU A 81 4.59 10.63 -3.49
C LEU A 81 3.47 11.67 -3.50
N ARG A 82 3.71 12.86 -2.91
CA ARG A 82 2.77 13.97 -2.93
C ARG A 82 2.52 14.44 -4.37
N GLU A 83 3.57 14.68 -5.13
CA GLU A 83 3.48 15.11 -6.53
C GLU A 83 2.68 14.10 -7.39
N VAL A 84 3.02 12.82 -7.31
CA VAL A 84 2.32 11.78 -8.07
C VAL A 84 0.86 11.67 -7.67
N LYS A 85 0.55 11.74 -6.38
CA LYS A 85 -0.83 11.74 -5.89
C LYS A 85 -1.62 12.92 -6.47
N GLU A 86 -1.04 14.12 -6.47
CA GLU A 86 -1.68 15.33 -7.01
C GLU A 86 -1.87 15.22 -8.53
N LYS A 87 -0.84 14.77 -9.25
CA LYS A 87 -0.85 14.61 -10.71
C LYS A 87 -1.84 13.56 -11.20
N THR A 88 -1.93 12.42 -10.50
CA THR A 88 -2.78 11.29 -10.92
C THR A 88 -4.21 11.37 -10.38
N GLY A 89 -4.46 12.17 -9.35
CA GLY A 89 -5.73 12.22 -8.63
C GLY A 89 -6.05 10.94 -7.86
N ARG A 90 -5.08 10.03 -7.71
CA ARG A 90 -5.29 8.77 -6.98
C ARG A 90 -5.25 9.00 -5.47
N LYS A 91 -6.00 8.18 -4.76
CA LYS A 91 -5.99 8.18 -3.28
C LYS A 91 -4.79 7.38 -2.78
N TYR A 92 -4.13 7.91 -1.77
CA TYR A 92 -3.05 7.24 -1.06
C TYR A 92 -3.30 7.28 0.44
N MET A 93 -3.07 6.16 1.12
CA MET A 93 -3.19 6.05 2.56
C MET A 93 -2.06 5.17 3.12
N MET A 94 -1.43 5.61 4.20
CA MET A 94 -0.57 4.74 5.02
C MET A 94 -1.43 3.99 6.04
N ALA A 95 -1.30 2.68 6.09
CA ALA A 95 -2.04 1.82 7.00
C ALA A 95 -1.38 1.78 8.40
N GLU A 96 -1.49 2.89 9.14
CA GLU A 96 -1.00 2.97 10.53
C GLU A 96 -2.03 2.38 11.48
N THR A 97 -1.84 1.12 11.83
CA THR A 97 -2.78 0.37 12.68
C THR A 97 -2.76 0.80 14.15
N SER A 98 -1.66 1.41 14.63
CA SER A 98 -1.53 1.89 16.00
C SER A 98 -2.54 3.00 16.33
N TRP A 99 -3.02 3.72 15.32
CA TRP A 99 -4.08 4.73 15.46
C TRP A 99 -5.33 4.21 16.18
N TYR A 100 -5.65 2.94 15.99
CA TYR A 100 -6.85 2.27 16.53
C TYR A 100 -6.62 1.52 17.84
N ARG A 101 -5.38 1.52 18.37
CA ARG A 101 -5.09 0.89 19.67
C ARG A 101 -5.68 1.70 20.81
N GLN A 102 -6.15 0.99 21.84
CA GLN A 102 -6.81 1.62 23.00
C GLN A 102 -5.90 2.64 23.70
N GLU A 103 -4.61 2.32 23.83
CA GLU A 103 -3.60 3.19 24.44
C GLU A 103 -3.44 4.50 23.66
N CYS A 104 -3.43 4.42 22.32
CA CYS A 104 -3.32 5.59 21.46
C CYS A 104 -4.60 6.43 21.47
N ILE A 105 -5.76 5.79 21.53
CA ILE A 105 -7.06 6.47 21.68
C ILE A 105 -7.11 7.21 23.02
N PHE A 106 -6.72 6.54 24.11
CA PHE A 106 -6.67 7.15 25.44
C PHE A 106 -5.73 8.36 25.48
N ALA A 107 -4.49 8.19 25.05
CA ALA A 107 -3.50 9.28 25.04
C ALA A 107 -3.97 10.49 24.20
N ARG A 108 -4.57 10.23 23.04
CA ARG A 108 -5.12 11.28 22.17
C ARG A 108 -6.28 12.03 22.83
N ASN A 109 -7.16 11.31 23.52
CA ASN A 109 -8.30 11.92 24.22
C ASN A 109 -7.83 12.73 25.42
N LEU A 110 -6.86 12.22 26.19
CA LEU A 110 -6.24 12.94 27.30
C LEU A 110 -5.60 14.24 26.81
N TYR A 111 -4.78 14.20 25.78
CA TYR A 111 -4.18 15.39 25.17
C TYR A 111 -5.22 16.43 24.72
N ARG A 112 -6.31 15.99 24.09
CA ARG A 112 -7.40 16.88 23.66
C ARG A 112 -8.17 17.51 24.84
N ALA A 113 -8.18 16.84 25.99
CA ALA A 113 -8.80 17.33 27.23
C ALA A 113 -7.87 18.28 28.03
N GLY A 114 -6.65 18.54 27.54
CA GLY A 114 -5.67 19.44 28.20
C GLY A 114 -4.78 18.76 29.23
N GLY A 115 -4.69 17.42 29.18
CA GLY A 115 -3.79 16.63 30.04
C GLY A 115 -2.42 16.40 29.46
#